data_1b369ad52741b0340fcae67666e995f4
#
_entry.id   1b369ad52741b0340fcae67666e995f4
#
_cell.length_a   1.000
_cell.length_b   1.000
_cell.length_c   1.000
_cell.angle_alpha   90.00
_cell.angle_beta   90.00
_cell.angle_gamma   90.00
#
_symmetry.space_group_name_H-M   'P 1'
#
loop_
_entity.id
_entity.type
_entity.pdbx_description
1 polymer ?
#
loop_
_entity_poly.entity_id
_entity_poly.type
_entity_poly.pdbx_seq_one_letter_code
_entity_poly.pdbx_strand_id
1 'polypeptide(L)'
;VTVLVFACWWGYGSVTMNRYTPNTDKNSSLTVGLIQGNVEQFMKWNPVYQKLVMSKYRDLTLAAAQSKPQLIVWPETALPFYYNQHSVGTKFVKDLARQTQTPILFGSPHKENRDGRTIHYNSAYLVSDTGDTQNRYDKIHLVPFGEFVPFRKLLFFVEKMVEMIGDFGRGKEAILFDVAGYQAGVSICYEIIFPDLIRQAVKNGAHFLINITNDAWFGKSPASYQHISMGALRAVENRVPIIRAANTGVSGTIDANGTLRHETELFVEAAKITKITPRQGGLTFYTTYGDVFSWLCLFATGLLAILSRGKE
;
A
#
# COMPACT_ATOMS: atom_id res chain seq x y z
N VAL A 1 40.50 -7.82 2.63
CA VAL A 1 39.16 -8.45 2.63
C VAL A 1 38.05 -7.41 2.59
N THR A 2 38.01 -6.42 3.49
CA THR A 2 36.94 -5.40 3.61
C THR A 2 36.74 -4.60 2.31
N VAL A 3 37.84 -4.12 1.68
CA VAL A 3 37.77 -3.36 0.42
C VAL A 3 37.19 -4.22 -0.72
N LEU A 4 37.56 -5.50 -0.80
CA LEU A 4 37.05 -6.41 -1.82
C LEU A 4 35.55 -6.66 -1.65
N VAL A 5 35.08 -6.88 -0.41
CA VAL A 5 33.65 -7.03 -0.08
C VAL A 5 32.87 -5.77 -0.50
N PHE A 6 33.42 -4.59 -0.19
CA PHE A 6 32.79 -3.32 -0.56
C PHE A 6 32.74 -3.13 -2.08
N ALA A 7 33.81 -3.47 -2.79
CA ALA A 7 33.84 -3.41 -4.26
C ALA A 7 32.85 -4.38 -4.92
N CYS A 8 32.74 -5.60 -4.39
CA CYS A 8 31.73 -6.59 -4.85
C CYS A 8 30.31 -6.08 -4.59
N TRP A 9 30.03 -5.51 -3.45
CA TRP A 9 28.71 -4.93 -3.12
C TRP A 9 28.37 -3.77 -4.04
N TRP A 10 29.31 -2.84 -4.22
CA TRP A 10 29.15 -1.71 -5.13
C TRP A 10 28.90 -2.16 -6.58
N GLY A 11 29.72 -3.10 -7.07
CA GLY A 11 29.56 -3.68 -8.39
C GLY A 11 28.23 -4.37 -8.59
N TYR A 12 27.83 -5.22 -7.65
CA TYR A 12 26.52 -5.87 -7.66
C TYR A 12 25.38 -4.85 -7.66
N GLY A 13 25.46 -3.84 -6.78
CA GLY A 13 24.44 -2.78 -6.69
C GLY A 13 24.30 -2.01 -8.00
N SER A 14 25.42 -1.59 -8.60
CA SER A 14 25.45 -0.84 -9.88
C SER A 14 24.85 -1.64 -11.03
N VAL A 15 25.24 -2.91 -11.19
CA VAL A 15 24.68 -3.79 -12.23
C VAL A 15 23.18 -4.02 -12.00
N THR A 16 22.77 -4.23 -10.77
CA THR A 16 21.39 -4.49 -10.43
C THR A 16 20.52 -3.25 -10.67
N MET A 17 20.95 -2.07 -10.27
CA MET A 17 20.23 -0.81 -10.50
C MET A 17 19.96 -0.62 -12.01
N ASN A 18 20.97 -0.81 -12.86
CA ASN A 18 20.83 -0.66 -14.30
C ASN A 18 19.89 -1.73 -14.91
N ARG A 19 19.98 -2.98 -14.45
CA ARG A 19 19.16 -4.09 -14.95
C ARG A 19 17.67 -3.90 -14.68
N TYR A 20 17.31 -3.30 -13.55
CA TYR A 20 15.92 -3.08 -13.13
C TYR A 20 15.45 -1.64 -13.34
N THR A 21 16.18 -0.86 -14.14
CA THR A 21 15.65 0.41 -14.65
C THR A 21 14.46 0.09 -15.56
N PRO A 22 13.32 0.77 -15.41
CA PRO A 22 12.14 0.48 -16.21
C PRO A 22 12.44 0.56 -17.70
N ASN A 23 12.10 -0.50 -18.42
CA ASN A 23 12.07 -0.46 -19.86
C ASN A 23 10.85 0.35 -20.30
N THR A 24 11.05 1.41 -21.05
CA THR A 24 9.99 2.30 -21.52
C THR A 24 9.20 1.75 -22.71
N ASP A 25 9.41 0.46 -23.06
CA ASP A 25 8.66 -0.18 -24.12
C ASP A 25 7.16 -0.12 -23.86
N LYS A 26 6.43 0.51 -24.76
CA LYS A 26 4.99 0.80 -24.65
C LYS A 26 4.12 -0.44 -24.41
N ASN A 27 4.59 -1.62 -24.82
CA ASN A 27 3.80 -2.87 -24.78
C ASN A 27 3.80 -3.58 -23.42
N SER A 28 4.66 -3.20 -22.49
CA SER A 28 4.77 -3.84 -21.17
C SER A 28 4.50 -2.88 -19.99
N SER A 29 4.06 -1.66 -20.26
CA SER A 29 3.81 -0.66 -19.22
C SER A 29 2.31 -0.51 -18.92
N LEU A 30 1.98 -0.38 -17.65
CA LEU A 30 0.65 -0.08 -17.15
C LEU A 30 0.56 1.42 -16.82
N THR A 31 -0.42 2.11 -17.42
CA THR A 31 -0.69 3.51 -17.14
C THR A 31 -1.70 3.62 -15.98
N VAL A 32 -1.36 4.40 -14.97
CA VAL A 32 -2.14 4.51 -13.73
C VAL A 32 -2.44 5.97 -13.40
N GLY A 33 -3.68 6.25 -13.03
CA GLY A 33 -4.11 7.51 -12.45
C GLY A 33 -4.03 7.46 -10.92
N LEU A 34 -3.23 8.35 -10.33
CA LEU A 34 -3.11 8.49 -8.89
C LEU A 34 -3.93 9.68 -8.42
N ILE A 35 -4.83 9.46 -7.48
CA ILE A 35 -5.67 10.50 -6.90
C ILE A 35 -5.22 10.80 -5.49
N GLN A 36 -4.88 12.06 -5.22
CA GLN A 36 -4.61 12.62 -3.90
C GLN A 36 -5.71 13.60 -3.55
N GLY A 37 -6.64 13.17 -2.67
CA GLY A 37 -7.83 13.95 -2.37
C GLY A 37 -7.58 15.13 -1.42
N ASN A 38 -6.50 15.10 -0.66
CA ASN A 38 -6.18 16.09 0.38
C ASN A 38 -7.39 16.42 1.28
N VAL A 39 -8.10 15.37 1.70
CA VAL A 39 -9.28 15.50 2.57
C VAL A 39 -8.83 15.52 4.02
N GLU A 40 -9.18 16.58 4.73
CA GLU A 40 -8.86 16.73 6.15
C GLU A 40 -9.57 15.67 7.00
N GLN A 41 -8.91 15.21 8.07
CA GLN A 41 -9.40 14.09 8.87
C GLN A 41 -10.78 14.34 9.48
N PHE A 42 -11.07 15.56 9.94
CA PHE A 42 -12.38 15.91 10.52
C PHE A 42 -13.52 15.89 9.49
N MET A 43 -13.23 16.13 8.22
CA MET A 43 -14.22 16.11 7.13
C MET A 43 -14.64 14.68 6.78
N LYS A 44 -13.70 13.71 6.88
CA LYS A 44 -13.94 12.32 6.46
C LYS A 44 -15.15 11.67 7.14
N TRP A 45 -15.32 11.91 8.44
CA TRP A 45 -16.35 11.22 9.22
C TRP A 45 -17.61 12.08 9.45
N ASN A 46 -17.63 13.32 8.99
CA ASN A 46 -18.76 14.20 9.14
C ASN A 46 -19.71 14.09 7.93
N PRO A 47 -20.97 13.64 8.13
CA PRO A 47 -21.93 13.48 7.04
C PRO A 47 -22.17 14.73 6.20
N VAL A 48 -21.99 15.92 6.80
CA VAL A 48 -22.14 17.22 6.10
C VAL A 48 -21.16 17.36 4.94
N TYR A 49 -19.96 16.80 5.06
CA TYR A 49 -18.92 16.91 4.04
C TYR A 49 -18.91 15.76 3.02
N GLN A 50 -19.74 14.72 3.19
CA GLN A 50 -19.75 13.56 2.30
C GLN A 50 -19.91 13.93 0.82
N LYS A 51 -20.85 14.83 0.50
CA LYS A 51 -21.08 15.29 -0.88
C LYS A 51 -19.86 16.03 -1.43
N LEU A 52 -19.22 16.84 -0.62
CA LEU A 52 -18.01 17.58 -1.00
C LEU A 52 -16.84 16.61 -1.29
N VAL A 53 -16.64 15.63 -0.40
CA VAL A 53 -15.59 14.61 -0.58
C VAL A 53 -15.85 13.80 -1.85
N MET A 54 -17.08 13.34 -2.08
CA MET A 54 -17.45 12.60 -3.29
C MET A 54 -17.25 13.46 -4.55
N SER A 55 -17.65 14.74 -4.53
CA SER A 55 -17.43 15.64 -5.66
C SER A 55 -15.95 15.80 -5.97
N LYS A 56 -15.11 15.98 -4.95
CA LYS A 56 -13.65 16.09 -5.11
C LYS A 56 -13.06 14.85 -5.79
N TYR A 57 -13.37 13.65 -5.28
CA TYR A 57 -12.90 12.40 -5.90
C TYR A 57 -13.43 12.20 -7.32
N ARG A 58 -14.67 12.59 -7.59
CA ARG A 58 -15.23 12.58 -8.96
C ARG A 58 -14.42 13.45 -9.89
N ASP A 59 -14.20 14.71 -9.53
CA ASP A 59 -13.59 15.70 -10.41
C ASP A 59 -12.13 15.34 -10.71
N LEU A 60 -11.38 14.88 -9.69
CA LEU A 60 -10.02 14.37 -9.86
C LEU A 60 -9.98 13.10 -10.72
N THR A 61 -10.94 12.19 -10.54
CA THR A 61 -11.04 10.96 -11.33
C THR A 61 -11.35 11.27 -12.80
N LEU A 62 -12.28 12.16 -13.06
CA LEU A 62 -12.60 12.59 -14.42
C LEU A 62 -11.41 13.27 -15.12
N ALA A 63 -10.64 14.08 -14.37
CA ALA A 63 -9.40 14.68 -14.89
C ALA A 63 -8.35 13.60 -15.23
N ALA A 64 -8.12 12.62 -14.36
CA ALA A 64 -7.19 11.52 -14.62
C ALA A 64 -7.63 10.66 -15.81
N ALA A 65 -8.94 10.40 -15.93
CA ALA A 65 -9.52 9.55 -16.98
C ALA A 65 -9.31 10.10 -18.41
N GLN A 66 -9.06 11.42 -18.56
CA GLN A 66 -8.71 12.03 -19.85
C GLN A 66 -7.50 11.34 -20.52
N SER A 67 -6.58 10.84 -19.71
CA SER A 67 -5.38 10.14 -20.19
C SER A 67 -5.61 8.64 -20.42
N LYS A 68 -6.84 8.15 -20.27
CA LYS A 68 -7.25 6.75 -20.47
C LYS A 68 -6.33 5.77 -19.70
N PRO A 69 -6.15 5.92 -18.37
CA PRO A 69 -5.35 4.98 -17.59
C PRO A 69 -6.04 3.61 -17.52
N GLN A 70 -5.26 2.57 -17.29
CA GLN A 70 -5.76 1.20 -17.13
C GLN A 70 -6.22 0.92 -15.68
N LEU A 71 -5.88 1.80 -14.75
CA LEU A 71 -6.31 1.77 -13.35
C LEU A 71 -6.31 3.19 -12.78
N ILE A 72 -7.29 3.50 -11.96
CA ILE A 72 -7.28 4.70 -11.10
C ILE A 72 -7.19 4.24 -9.65
N VAL A 73 -6.29 4.84 -8.86
CA VAL A 73 -6.06 4.49 -7.46
C VAL A 73 -6.37 5.68 -6.56
N TRP A 74 -7.30 5.47 -5.62
CA TRP A 74 -7.61 6.41 -4.56
C TRP A 74 -6.93 5.98 -3.26
N PRO A 75 -6.69 6.90 -2.32
CA PRO A 75 -6.03 6.58 -1.06
C PRO A 75 -6.88 5.77 -0.08
N GLU A 76 -6.28 5.46 1.06
CA GLU A 76 -6.93 4.84 2.22
C GLU A 76 -8.10 5.71 2.71
N THR A 77 -9.21 5.05 3.01
CA THR A 77 -10.44 5.69 3.51
C THR A 77 -10.82 6.93 2.67
N ALA A 78 -10.73 6.78 1.35
CA ALA A 78 -11.15 7.80 0.39
C ALA A 78 -12.66 8.03 0.46
N LEU A 79 -13.41 6.93 0.69
CA LEU A 79 -14.84 6.99 0.96
C LEU A 79 -15.09 6.95 2.47
N PRO A 80 -15.70 7.99 3.06
CA PRO A 80 -15.93 8.11 4.48
C PRO A 80 -17.24 7.42 4.92
N PHE A 81 -17.50 6.22 4.41
CA PHE A 81 -18.67 5.40 4.72
C PHE A 81 -18.39 3.93 4.38
N TYR A 82 -19.18 3.03 4.94
CA TYR A 82 -19.08 1.60 4.65
C TYR A 82 -19.57 1.31 3.24
N TYR A 83 -18.64 1.08 2.30
CA TYR A 83 -18.96 0.85 0.89
C TYR A 83 -20.02 -0.23 0.68
N ASN A 84 -19.94 -1.33 1.43
CA ASN A 84 -20.87 -2.45 1.30
C ASN A 84 -22.27 -2.21 1.89
N GLN A 85 -22.50 -1.08 2.58
CA GLN A 85 -23.78 -0.76 3.22
C GLN A 85 -24.37 0.60 2.78
N HIS A 86 -23.59 1.43 2.10
CA HIS A 86 -24.01 2.77 1.70
C HIS A 86 -24.41 2.80 0.21
N SER A 87 -25.69 2.59 -0.08
CA SER A 87 -26.20 2.44 -1.46
C SER A 87 -25.81 3.60 -2.40
N VAL A 88 -25.89 4.85 -1.93
CA VAL A 88 -25.55 6.03 -2.73
C VAL A 88 -24.05 6.05 -3.04
N GLY A 89 -23.19 5.78 -2.05
CA GLY A 89 -21.75 5.77 -2.26
C GLY A 89 -21.28 4.60 -3.12
N THR A 90 -21.85 3.43 -2.92
CA THR A 90 -21.59 2.26 -3.78
C THR A 90 -21.97 2.53 -5.22
N LYS A 91 -23.15 3.09 -5.45
CA LYS A 91 -23.61 3.49 -6.78
C LYS A 91 -22.68 4.55 -7.39
N PHE A 92 -22.28 5.53 -6.63
CA PHE A 92 -21.37 6.60 -7.07
C PHE A 92 -20.07 6.06 -7.66
N VAL A 93 -19.35 5.15 -6.95
CA VAL A 93 -18.08 4.60 -7.45
C VAL A 93 -18.32 3.73 -8.68
N LYS A 94 -19.36 2.90 -8.66
CA LYS A 94 -19.73 2.03 -9.79
C LYS A 94 -20.06 2.85 -11.05
N ASP A 95 -20.84 3.89 -10.91
CA ASP A 95 -21.19 4.78 -12.03
C ASP A 95 -19.97 5.55 -12.55
N LEU A 96 -19.09 6.00 -11.66
CA LEU A 96 -17.88 6.71 -12.04
C LEU A 96 -16.89 5.79 -12.79
N ALA A 97 -16.74 4.54 -12.36
CA ALA A 97 -15.93 3.54 -13.07
C ALA A 97 -16.49 3.25 -14.49
N ARG A 98 -17.81 3.11 -14.61
CA ARG A 98 -18.48 2.97 -15.93
C ARG A 98 -18.30 4.21 -16.80
N GLN A 99 -18.50 5.40 -16.23
CA GLN A 99 -18.38 6.67 -16.95
C GLN A 99 -16.98 6.88 -17.50
N THR A 100 -15.95 6.52 -16.71
CA THR A 100 -14.55 6.65 -17.11
C THR A 100 -14.03 5.46 -17.90
N GLN A 101 -14.80 4.37 -17.98
CA GLN A 101 -14.36 3.09 -18.54
C GLN A 101 -13.00 2.64 -17.98
N THR A 102 -12.80 2.87 -16.69
CA THR A 102 -11.53 2.60 -16.01
C THR A 102 -11.80 1.95 -14.66
N PRO A 103 -11.15 0.84 -14.34
CA PRO A 103 -11.23 0.26 -13.00
C PRO A 103 -10.73 1.23 -11.94
N ILE A 104 -11.39 1.24 -10.76
CA ILE A 104 -11.03 2.10 -9.63
C ILE A 104 -10.71 1.23 -8.42
N LEU A 105 -9.49 1.36 -7.90
CA LEU A 105 -9.08 0.81 -6.61
C LEU A 105 -9.14 1.91 -5.56
N PHE A 106 -9.81 1.66 -4.44
CA PHE A 106 -10.01 2.68 -3.41
C PHE A 106 -10.09 2.09 -2.00
N GLY A 107 -9.74 2.90 -1.01
CA GLY A 107 -9.92 2.58 0.41
C GLY A 107 -11.31 2.99 0.92
N SER A 108 -11.95 2.09 1.66
CA SER A 108 -13.21 2.35 2.38
C SER A 108 -13.34 1.38 3.55
N PRO A 109 -13.94 1.77 4.68
CA PRO A 109 -14.26 0.84 5.74
C PRO A 109 -15.27 -0.22 5.23
N HIS A 110 -15.14 -1.43 5.76
CA HIS A 110 -16.08 -2.52 5.57
C HIS A 110 -16.70 -2.93 6.91
N LYS A 111 -17.94 -3.36 6.88
CA LYS A 111 -18.67 -3.84 8.07
C LYS A 111 -19.34 -5.15 7.76
N GLU A 112 -19.13 -6.14 8.60
CA GLU A 112 -19.83 -7.41 8.53
C GLU A 112 -20.32 -7.86 9.91
N ASN A 113 -21.35 -8.69 9.92
CA ASN A 113 -21.83 -9.35 11.13
C ASN A 113 -21.34 -10.81 11.09
N ARG A 114 -20.60 -11.23 12.11
CA ARG A 114 -20.14 -12.60 12.29
C ARG A 114 -20.45 -13.06 13.70
N ASP A 115 -21.19 -14.14 13.82
CA ASP A 115 -21.57 -14.75 15.11
C ASP A 115 -22.23 -13.75 16.10
N GLY A 116 -23.12 -12.89 15.55
CA GLY A 116 -23.82 -11.87 16.34
C GLY A 116 -22.97 -10.66 16.74
N ARG A 117 -21.71 -10.59 16.28
CA ARG A 117 -20.81 -9.44 16.53
C ARG A 117 -20.60 -8.67 15.24
N THR A 118 -20.67 -7.35 15.34
CA THR A 118 -20.28 -6.46 14.26
C THR A 118 -18.78 -6.29 14.24
N ILE A 119 -18.15 -6.59 13.11
CA ILE A 119 -16.71 -6.43 12.89
C ILE A 119 -16.51 -5.34 11.82
N HIS A 120 -15.60 -4.44 12.08
CA HIS A 120 -15.22 -3.35 11.18
C HIS A 120 -13.83 -3.65 10.59
N TYR A 121 -13.62 -3.42 9.30
CA TYR A 121 -12.33 -3.59 8.64
C TYR A 121 -11.91 -2.30 7.93
N ASN A 122 -10.63 -2.03 7.91
CA ASN A 122 -10.03 -1.08 7.00
C ASN A 122 -9.73 -1.82 5.70
N SER A 123 -10.42 -1.45 4.60
CA SER A 123 -10.44 -2.28 3.39
C SER A 123 -10.09 -1.50 2.13
N ALA A 124 -9.52 -2.21 1.18
CA ALA A 124 -9.36 -1.78 -0.20
C ALA A 124 -10.30 -2.58 -1.11
N TYR A 125 -10.92 -1.90 -2.06
CA TYR A 125 -11.83 -2.49 -3.04
C TYR A 125 -11.35 -2.20 -4.46
N LEU A 126 -11.63 -3.11 -5.37
CA LEU A 126 -11.52 -2.90 -6.81
C LEU A 126 -12.89 -2.99 -7.46
N VAL A 127 -13.27 -1.93 -8.16
CA VAL A 127 -14.46 -1.88 -9.01
C VAL A 127 -13.99 -1.84 -10.45
N SER A 128 -14.53 -2.73 -11.31
CA SER A 128 -14.21 -2.80 -12.73
C SER A 128 -14.76 -1.62 -13.52
N ASP A 129 -14.33 -1.45 -14.73
CA ASP A 129 -14.86 -0.52 -15.72
C ASP A 129 -16.36 -0.76 -16.05
N THR A 130 -16.85 -1.99 -15.85
CA THR A 130 -18.29 -2.34 -15.93
C THR A 130 -19.05 -1.99 -14.66
N GLY A 131 -18.37 -1.55 -13.61
CA GLY A 131 -18.95 -1.19 -12.32
C GLY A 131 -19.21 -2.38 -11.40
N ASP A 132 -18.56 -3.53 -11.62
CA ASP A 132 -18.67 -4.68 -10.75
C ASP A 132 -17.59 -4.65 -9.67
N THR A 133 -17.98 -4.89 -8.42
CA THR A 133 -17.01 -5.05 -7.33
C THR A 133 -16.35 -6.41 -7.50
N GLN A 134 -15.06 -6.42 -7.79
CA GLN A 134 -14.31 -7.64 -8.08
C GLN A 134 -13.75 -8.28 -6.81
N ASN A 135 -12.95 -7.55 -6.06
CA ASN A 135 -12.24 -8.07 -4.89
C ASN A 135 -12.24 -7.07 -3.73
N ARG A 136 -11.96 -7.58 -2.53
CA ARG A 136 -11.73 -6.82 -1.31
C ARG A 136 -10.50 -7.37 -0.60
N TYR A 137 -9.63 -6.47 -0.17
CA TYR A 137 -8.51 -6.74 0.74
C TYR A 137 -8.80 -6.06 2.07
N ASP A 138 -8.69 -6.78 3.16
CA ASP A 138 -8.83 -6.24 4.52
C ASP A 138 -7.44 -6.13 5.15
N LYS A 139 -7.16 -5.00 5.78
CA LYS A 139 -5.88 -4.72 6.44
C LYS A 139 -5.52 -5.83 7.43
N ILE A 140 -4.35 -6.42 7.27
CA ILE A 140 -3.86 -7.55 8.05
C ILE A 140 -3.10 -7.06 9.29
N HIS A 141 -2.17 -6.09 9.10
CA HIS A 141 -1.37 -5.51 10.16
C HIS A 141 -2.00 -4.20 10.65
N LEU A 142 -2.73 -4.29 11.74
CA LEU A 142 -3.36 -3.13 12.37
C LEU A 142 -2.33 -2.33 13.17
N VAL A 143 -2.48 -1.00 13.16
CA VAL A 143 -1.63 -0.07 13.91
C VAL A 143 -2.01 -0.09 15.39
N PRO A 144 -1.08 -0.45 16.29
CA PRO A 144 -1.32 -0.40 17.73
C PRO A 144 -1.70 1.03 18.16
N PHE A 145 -2.67 1.15 19.07
CA PHE A 145 -3.23 2.42 19.57
C PHE A 145 -3.88 3.32 18.51
N GLY A 146 -3.87 2.93 17.24
CA GLY A 146 -4.55 3.62 16.14
C GLY A 146 -5.77 2.84 15.64
N GLU A 147 -5.68 1.52 15.57
CA GLU A 147 -6.73 0.65 15.04
C GLU A 147 -7.11 -0.49 16.00
N PHE A 148 -6.30 -0.74 17.02
CA PHE A 148 -6.61 -1.65 18.13
C PHE A 148 -5.82 -1.28 19.38
N VAL A 149 -6.32 -1.69 20.56
CA VAL A 149 -5.61 -1.53 21.83
C VAL A 149 -4.92 -2.85 22.17
N PRO A 150 -3.56 -2.90 22.16
CA PRO A 150 -2.84 -4.10 22.58
C PRO A 150 -3.03 -4.34 24.09
N PHE A 151 -3.01 -5.62 24.51
CA PHE A 151 -3.17 -6.00 25.92
C PHE A 151 -4.38 -5.37 26.61
N ARG A 152 -5.53 -5.32 25.94
CA ARG A 152 -6.78 -4.67 26.37
C ARG A 152 -7.15 -4.95 27.82
N LYS A 153 -6.97 -6.19 28.29
CA LYS A 153 -7.24 -6.57 29.68
C LYS A 153 -6.34 -5.87 30.69
N LEU A 154 -5.12 -5.49 30.32
CA LEU A 154 -4.16 -4.80 31.17
C LEU A 154 -4.26 -3.29 31.04
N LEU A 155 -4.61 -2.81 29.86
CA LEU A 155 -4.67 -1.38 29.48
C LEU A 155 -6.10 -0.84 29.39
N PHE A 156 -7.01 -1.35 30.23
CA PHE A 156 -8.43 -0.96 30.22
C PHE A 156 -8.68 0.56 30.40
N PHE A 157 -7.74 1.26 31.04
CA PHE A 157 -7.81 2.71 31.24
C PHE A 157 -7.48 3.51 29.97
N VAL A 158 -6.73 2.93 29.03
CA VAL A 158 -6.39 3.55 27.74
C VAL A 158 -7.61 3.55 26.83
N GLU A 159 -8.49 2.58 26.97
CA GLU A 159 -9.72 2.45 26.17
C GLU A 159 -10.63 3.69 26.30
N LYS A 160 -10.71 4.26 27.51
CA LYS A 160 -11.46 5.51 27.75
C LYS A 160 -10.84 6.75 27.11
N MET A 161 -9.52 6.76 26.90
CA MET A 161 -8.81 7.86 26.23
C MET A 161 -8.89 7.75 24.70
N VAL A 162 -9.26 6.58 24.18
CA VAL A 162 -9.22 6.23 22.76
C VAL A 162 -10.62 5.82 22.27
N GLU A 163 -11.66 6.50 22.77
CA GLU A 163 -13.08 6.25 22.42
C GLU A 163 -13.39 6.33 20.90
N MET A 164 -12.47 6.86 20.11
CA MET A 164 -12.59 6.93 18.64
C MET A 164 -11.95 5.74 17.90
N ILE A 165 -11.28 4.83 18.60
CA ILE A 165 -10.65 3.66 17.99
C ILE A 165 -11.61 2.48 18.11
N GLY A 166 -12.35 2.20 17.04
CA GLY A 166 -13.06 0.94 16.90
C GLY A 166 -12.06 -0.23 16.88
N ASP A 167 -12.41 -1.36 17.51
CA ASP A 167 -11.68 -2.61 17.31
C ASP A 167 -11.86 -3.04 15.85
N PHE A 168 -10.89 -2.73 15.01
CA PHE A 168 -10.87 -3.23 13.64
C PHE A 168 -10.54 -4.73 13.63
N GLY A 169 -11.25 -5.47 12.78
CA GLY A 169 -10.93 -6.85 12.47
C GLY A 169 -9.66 -6.92 11.61
N ARG A 170 -8.91 -7.99 11.79
CA ARG A 170 -7.73 -8.28 10.97
C ARG A 170 -8.12 -9.05 9.72
N GLY A 171 -7.61 -8.64 8.57
CA GLY A 171 -7.60 -9.42 7.35
C GLY A 171 -6.84 -10.74 7.56
N LYS A 172 -7.18 -11.75 6.77
CA LYS A 172 -6.59 -13.09 6.92
C LYS A 172 -5.59 -13.42 5.83
N GLU A 173 -5.77 -12.89 4.63
CA GLU A 173 -5.06 -13.31 3.43
C GLU A 173 -4.61 -12.12 2.60
N ALA A 174 -3.42 -12.25 2.01
CA ALA A 174 -2.93 -11.32 1.00
C ALA A 174 -3.61 -11.63 -0.34
N ILE A 175 -4.76 -11.01 -0.57
CA ILE A 175 -5.55 -11.16 -1.80
C ILE A 175 -4.86 -10.39 -2.93
N LEU A 176 -4.80 -11.00 -4.11
CA LEU A 176 -4.34 -10.35 -5.32
C LEU A 176 -5.52 -9.83 -6.14
N PHE A 177 -5.30 -8.71 -6.81
CA PHE A 177 -6.27 -8.06 -7.68
C PHE A 177 -5.82 -8.16 -9.13
N ASP A 178 -6.70 -8.59 -10.03
CA ASP A 178 -6.40 -8.56 -11.46
C ASP A 178 -6.58 -7.14 -12.00
N VAL A 179 -5.55 -6.61 -12.61
CA VAL A 179 -5.53 -5.29 -13.26
C VAL A 179 -4.89 -5.44 -14.63
N ALA A 180 -5.68 -5.35 -15.67
CA ALA A 180 -5.22 -5.45 -17.06
C ALA A 180 -4.37 -6.71 -17.34
N GLY A 181 -4.73 -7.85 -16.72
CA GLY A 181 -4.04 -9.13 -16.86
C GLY A 181 -2.81 -9.30 -15.98
N TYR A 182 -2.49 -8.34 -15.11
CA TYR A 182 -1.43 -8.44 -14.11
C TYR A 182 -2.01 -8.57 -12.71
N GLN A 183 -1.35 -9.35 -11.86
CA GLN A 183 -1.73 -9.49 -10.46
C GLN A 183 -1.11 -8.37 -9.62
N ALA A 184 -1.93 -7.60 -8.93
CA ALA A 184 -1.54 -6.54 -8.00
C ALA A 184 -1.67 -7.02 -6.56
N GLY A 185 -0.61 -6.92 -5.77
CA GLY A 185 -0.68 -7.04 -4.31
C GLY A 185 -1.07 -5.69 -3.70
N VAL A 186 -1.97 -5.70 -2.71
CA VAL A 186 -2.41 -4.47 -2.02
C VAL A 186 -1.89 -4.45 -0.59
N SER A 187 -1.51 -3.27 -0.13
CA SER A 187 -1.19 -2.97 1.26
C SER A 187 -1.83 -1.64 1.68
N ILE A 188 -2.28 -1.55 2.93
CA ILE A 188 -2.94 -0.35 3.45
C ILE A 188 -2.03 0.32 4.48
N CYS A 189 -1.64 1.58 4.17
CA CYS A 189 -0.91 2.47 5.06
C CYS A 189 0.41 1.84 5.55
N TYR A 190 0.56 1.71 6.86
CA TYR A 190 1.74 1.23 7.56
C TYR A 190 2.13 -0.23 7.20
N GLU A 191 1.27 -1.00 6.55
CA GLU A 191 1.59 -2.36 6.12
C GLU A 191 2.81 -2.46 5.21
N ILE A 192 3.11 -1.39 4.46
CA ILE A 192 4.28 -1.34 3.57
C ILE A 192 5.61 -1.51 4.31
N ILE A 193 5.66 -1.25 5.60
CA ILE A 193 6.90 -1.41 6.37
C ILE A 193 7.19 -2.87 6.74
N PHE A 194 6.18 -3.76 6.72
CA PHE A 194 6.33 -5.17 7.10
C PHE A 194 6.85 -6.01 5.93
N PRO A 195 8.14 -6.39 5.94
CA PRO A 195 8.75 -7.06 4.80
C PRO A 195 8.10 -8.41 4.48
N ASP A 196 7.73 -9.20 5.48
CA ASP A 196 7.13 -10.52 5.27
C ASP A 196 5.76 -10.46 4.61
N LEU A 197 4.92 -9.47 4.98
CA LEU A 197 3.62 -9.28 4.36
C LEU A 197 3.77 -8.95 2.87
N ILE A 198 4.65 -8.02 2.54
CA ILE A 198 4.92 -7.62 1.16
C ILE A 198 5.54 -8.77 0.37
N ARG A 199 6.52 -9.45 0.96
CA ARG A 199 7.16 -10.64 0.38
C ARG A 199 6.14 -11.73 0.07
N GLN A 200 5.18 -11.98 0.97
CA GLN A 200 4.15 -12.98 0.76
C GLN A 200 3.24 -12.64 -0.43
N ALA A 201 2.83 -11.39 -0.60
CA ALA A 201 2.05 -10.96 -1.75
C ALA A 201 2.80 -11.22 -3.07
N VAL A 202 4.10 -10.90 -3.11
CA VAL A 202 4.94 -11.15 -4.31
C VAL A 202 5.18 -12.64 -4.53
N LYS A 203 5.37 -13.42 -3.49
CA LYS A 203 5.51 -14.88 -3.54
C LYS A 203 4.23 -15.54 -4.07
N ASN A 204 3.06 -15.01 -3.73
CA ASN A 204 1.76 -15.46 -4.23
C ASN A 204 1.49 -15.07 -5.69
N GLY A 205 2.38 -14.31 -6.33
CA GLY A 205 2.29 -13.98 -7.75
C GLY A 205 2.07 -12.52 -8.09
N ALA A 206 2.17 -11.58 -7.14
CA ALA A 206 2.04 -10.17 -7.47
C ALA A 206 3.14 -9.72 -8.46
N HIS A 207 2.71 -9.05 -9.52
CA HIS A 207 3.58 -8.45 -10.54
C HIS A 207 3.95 -7.01 -10.17
N PHE A 208 3.13 -6.35 -9.37
CA PHE A 208 3.35 -5.03 -8.79
C PHE A 208 2.55 -4.89 -7.48
N LEU A 209 2.84 -3.84 -6.75
CA LEU A 209 2.19 -3.57 -5.48
C LEU A 209 1.45 -2.23 -5.53
N ILE A 210 0.36 -2.13 -4.77
CA ILE A 210 -0.40 -0.90 -4.57
C ILE A 210 -0.44 -0.64 -3.06
N ASN A 211 0.10 0.51 -2.63
CA ASN A 211 -0.01 1.00 -1.27
C ASN A 211 -0.95 2.20 -1.23
N ILE A 212 -2.10 2.04 -0.59
CA ILE A 212 -3.02 3.15 -0.32
C ILE A 212 -2.84 3.61 1.12
N THR A 213 -2.76 4.91 1.37
CA THR A 213 -2.44 5.43 2.70
C THR A 213 -3.13 6.75 3.03
N ASN A 214 -3.24 7.02 4.33
CA ASN A 214 -3.67 8.30 4.86
C ASN A 214 -2.63 8.83 5.85
N ASP A 215 -1.67 9.59 5.37
CA ASP A 215 -0.57 10.15 6.18
C ASP A 215 -0.97 11.41 6.98
N ALA A 216 -2.27 11.76 7.05
CA ALA A 216 -2.75 12.94 7.77
C ALA A 216 -2.36 12.96 9.25
N TRP A 217 -2.19 11.78 9.84
CA TRP A 217 -1.75 11.59 11.23
C TRP A 217 -0.35 12.12 11.52
N PHE A 218 0.51 12.18 10.50
CA PHE A 218 1.90 12.62 10.64
C PHE A 218 2.07 14.14 10.57
N GLY A 219 1.02 14.88 10.18
CA GLY A 219 1.10 16.31 9.96
C GLY A 219 2.20 16.68 8.94
N LYS A 220 2.68 17.90 9.00
CA LYS A 220 3.81 18.38 8.19
C LYS A 220 5.16 17.96 8.84
N SER A 221 5.47 16.68 8.81
CA SER A 221 6.68 16.12 9.40
C SER A 221 7.46 15.27 8.38
N PRO A 222 8.72 14.91 8.67
CA PRO A 222 9.51 13.99 7.85
C PRO A 222 8.93 12.57 7.75
N ALA A 223 7.95 12.21 8.60
CA ALA A 223 7.43 10.85 8.67
C ALA A 223 6.79 10.36 7.37
N SER A 224 6.11 11.23 6.60
CA SER A 224 5.56 10.86 5.29
C SER A 224 6.67 10.47 4.29
N TYR A 225 7.81 11.17 4.31
CA TYR A 225 8.97 10.84 3.48
C TYR A 225 9.67 9.56 3.94
N GLN A 226 9.78 9.34 5.25
CA GLN A 226 10.28 8.07 5.79
C GLN A 226 9.39 6.91 5.40
N HIS A 227 8.07 7.09 5.47
CA HIS A 227 7.09 6.08 5.13
C HIS A 227 7.20 5.64 3.65
N ILE A 228 7.31 6.59 2.70
CA ILE A 228 7.51 6.21 1.28
C ILE A 228 8.88 5.58 1.05
N SER A 229 9.92 5.98 1.78
CA SER A 229 11.26 5.39 1.69
C SER A 229 11.28 3.91 2.12
N MET A 230 10.43 3.49 3.06
CA MET A 230 10.23 2.08 3.40
C MET A 230 9.69 1.29 2.21
N GLY A 231 8.81 1.90 1.41
CA GLY A 231 8.34 1.30 0.16
C GLY A 231 9.48 1.05 -0.84
N ALA A 232 10.47 1.94 -0.92
CA ALA A 232 11.63 1.74 -1.79
C ALA A 232 12.42 0.48 -1.44
N LEU A 233 12.58 0.19 -0.14
CA LEU A 233 13.19 -1.06 0.33
C LEU A 233 12.37 -2.27 -0.14
N ARG A 234 11.05 -2.23 0.02
CA ARG A 234 10.15 -3.32 -0.42
C ARG A 234 10.24 -3.58 -1.92
N ALA A 235 10.32 -2.50 -2.72
CA ALA A 235 10.48 -2.60 -4.16
C ALA A 235 11.80 -3.30 -4.53
N VAL A 236 12.91 -2.90 -3.91
CA VAL A 236 14.25 -3.47 -4.16
C VAL A 236 14.34 -4.93 -3.72
N GLU A 237 13.84 -5.27 -2.53
CA GLU A 237 13.86 -6.63 -1.98
C GLU A 237 13.15 -7.63 -2.89
N ASN A 238 12.02 -7.23 -3.45
CA ASN A 238 11.15 -8.11 -4.21
C ASN A 238 11.25 -7.93 -5.74
N ARG A 239 11.98 -6.91 -6.22
CA ARG A 239 12.09 -6.54 -7.63
C ARG A 239 10.73 -6.31 -8.29
N VAL A 240 9.86 -5.60 -7.59
CA VAL A 240 8.53 -5.24 -8.07
C VAL A 240 8.31 -3.73 -7.94
N PRO A 241 7.65 -3.07 -8.91
CA PRO A 241 7.29 -1.68 -8.78
C PRO A 241 6.14 -1.53 -7.77
N ILE A 242 6.06 -0.34 -7.15
CA ILE A 242 5.01 0.02 -6.21
C ILE A 242 4.31 1.28 -6.69
N ILE A 243 2.99 1.25 -6.67
CA ILE A 243 2.11 2.41 -6.82
C ILE A 243 1.72 2.85 -5.41
N ARG A 244 1.88 4.14 -5.09
CA ARG A 244 1.46 4.70 -3.81
C ARG A 244 0.48 5.84 -4.03
N ALA A 245 -0.73 5.70 -3.48
CA ALA A 245 -1.73 6.76 -3.42
C ALA A 245 -1.95 7.19 -1.96
N ALA A 246 -1.58 8.41 -1.64
CA ALA A 246 -1.73 9.01 -0.32
C ALA A 246 -2.85 10.06 -0.31
N ASN A 247 -3.53 10.25 0.82
CA ASN A 247 -4.55 11.29 0.95
C ASN A 247 -3.92 12.68 1.08
N THR A 248 -2.98 12.86 2.01
CA THR A 248 -2.27 14.12 2.30
C THR A 248 -0.76 13.97 2.21
N GLY A 249 -0.28 12.72 2.15
CA GLY A 249 1.13 12.38 2.06
C GLY A 249 1.68 12.46 0.64
N VAL A 250 2.87 11.87 0.45
CA VAL A 250 3.51 11.79 -0.86
C VAL A 250 2.90 10.63 -1.66
N SER A 251 2.35 10.94 -2.83
CA SER A 251 1.89 9.95 -3.81
C SER A 251 2.88 9.84 -4.97
N GLY A 252 3.01 8.66 -5.56
CA GLY A 252 3.91 8.43 -6.68
C GLY A 252 4.09 6.96 -7.00
N THR A 253 5.12 6.65 -7.78
CA THR A 253 5.54 5.28 -8.07
C THR A 253 6.97 5.04 -7.64
N ILE A 254 7.27 3.81 -7.28
CA ILE A 254 8.61 3.35 -6.93
C ILE A 254 8.95 2.23 -7.91
N ASP A 255 10.02 2.40 -8.65
CA ASP A 255 10.48 1.38 -9.59
C ASP A 255 11.04 0.14 -8.85
N ALA A 256 11.17 -0.97 -9.55
CA ALA A 256 11.72 -2.21 -9.00
C ALA A 256 13.17 -2.09 -8.50
N ASN A 257 13.89 -1.05 -8.90
CA ASN A 257 15.23 -0.70 -8.38
C ASN A 257 15.19 0.28 -7.19
N GLY A 258 14.01 0.66 -6.70
CA GLY A 258 13.83 1.58 -5.58
C GLY A 258 13.77 3.07 -5.96
N THR A 259 13.89 3.41 -7.24
CA THR A 259 13.81 4.81 -7.68
C THR A 259 12.39 5.34 -7.56
N LEU A 260 12.22 6.42 -6.82
CA LEU A 260 10.94 7.11 -6.68
C LEU A 260 10.68 8.01 -7.90
N ARG A 261 9.45 7.95 -8.43
CA ARG A 261 9.00 8.75 -9.58
C ARG A 261 7.63 9.36 -9.31
N HIS A 262 7.39 10.50 -9.93
CA HIS A 262 6.10 11.22 -9.92
C HIS A 262 5.59 11.53 -8.51
N GLU A 263 6.45 12.08 -7.68
CA GLU A 263 6.06 12.53 -6.35
C GLU A 263 5.06 13.70 -6.42
N THR A 264 4.10 13.68 -5.52
CA THR A 264 3.28 14.85 -5.22
C THR A 264 3.88 15.59 -4.02
N GLU A 265 3.48 16.84 -3.83
CA GLU A 265 3.73 17.55 -2.58
C GLU A 265 2.79 17.07 -1.48
N LEU A 266 3.19 17.33 -0.22
CA LEU A 266 2.33 17.11 0.95
C LEU A 266 1.18 18.11 0.98
N PHE A 267 0.01 17.67 1.42
CA PHE A 267 -1.18 18.50 1.64
C PHE A 267 -1.63 19.29 0.40
N VAL A 268 -1.46 18.71 -0.78
CA VAL A 268 -2.01 19.24 -2.03
C VAL A 268 -3.04 18.30 -2.61
N GLU A 269 -4.00 18.85 -3.34
CA GLU A 269 -4.92 18.09 -4.16
C GLU A 269 -4.27 17.80 -5.51
N ALA A 270 -4.28 16.55 -5.96
CA ALA A 270 -3.63 16.18 -7.22
C ALA A 270 -4.28 14.97 -7.91
N ALA A 271 -4.28 15.02 -9.24
CA ALA A 271 -4.46 13.86 -10.11
C ALA A 271 -3.18 13.70 -10.95
N LYS A 272 -2.46 12.63 -10.76
CA LYS A 272 -1.20 12.33 -11.46
C LYS A 272 -1.36 11.13 -12.36
N ILE A 273 -0.81 11.20 -13.55
CA ILE A 273 -0.71 10.05 -14.46
C ILE A 273 0.72 9.55 -14.45
N THR A 274 0.87 8.28 -14.20
CA THR A 274 2.17 7.62 -14.13
C THR A 274 2.16 6.29 -14.89
N LYS A 275 3.33 5.73 -15.13
CA LYS A 275 3.50 4.41 -15.75
C LYS A 275 4.39 3.57 -14.88
N ILE A 276 4.02 2.31 -14.73
CA ILE A 276 4.86 1.29 -14.13
C ILE A 276 5.13 0.18 -15.14
N THR A 277 6.21 -0.57 -14.93
CA THR A 277 6.49 -1.81 -15.67
C THR A 277 6.32 -2.97 -14.70
N PRO A 278 5.19 -3.72 -14.76
CA PRO A 278 4.98 -4.89 -13.93
C PRO A 278 6.12 -5.90 -14.07
N ARG A 279 6.43 -6.62 -12.99
CA ARG A 279 7.49 -7.63 -12.98
C ARG A 279 7.19 -8.74 -13.97
N GLN A 280 8.17 -9.09 -14.79
CA GLN A 280 8.10 -10.19 -15.76
C GLN A 280 9.07 -11.34 -15.43
N GLY A 281 9.98 -11.13 -14.49
CA GLY A 281 11.02 -12.11 -14.13
C GLY A 281 10.64 -13.03 -12.96
N GLY A 282 11.55 -13.93 -12.61
CA GLY A 282 11.44 -14.81 -11.45
C GLY A 282 11.50 -14.05 -10.12
N LEU A 283 11.26 -14.79 -9.02
CA LEU A 283 11.35 -14.26 -7.66
C LEU A 283 12.82 -14.00 -7.28
N THR A 284 13.05 -13.02 -6.42
CA THR A 284 14.38 -12.81 -5.83
C THR A 284 14.68 -13.92 -4.81
N PHE A 285 15.97 -14.07 -4.46
CA PHE A 285 16.37 -14.95 -3.37
C PHE A 285 15.64 -14.59 -2.08
N TYR A 286 15.59 -13.28 -1.75
CA TYR A 286 14.86 -12.79 -0.58
C TYR A 286 13.36 -13.13 -0.63
N THR A 287 12.70 -12.88 -1.77
CA THR A 287 11.27 -13.22 -1.92
C THR A 287 11.01 -14.71 -1.69
N THR A 288 11.92 -15.56 -2.14
CA THR A 288 11.77 -17.02 -2.03
C THR A 288 12.03 -17.52 -0.61
N TYR A 289 13.14 -17.10 -0.01
CA TYR A 289 13.68 -17.71 1.22
C TYR A 289 13.58 -16.79 2.46
N GLY A 290 13.35 -15.48 2.31
CA GLY A 290 13.27 -14.53 3.43
C GLY A 290 14.64 -14.19 4.02
N ASP A 291 14.68 -14.04 5.33
CA ASP A 291 15.80 -13.49 6.10
C ASP A 291 16.93 -14.50 6.40
N VAL A 292 17.26 -15.37 5.45
CA VAL A 292 18.31 -16.40 5.60
C VAL A 292 19.64 -15.79 6.03
N PHE A 293 20.02 -14.64 5.47
CA PHE A 293 21.27 -13.97 5.82
C PHE A 293 21.28 -13.53 7.30
N SER A 294 20.18 -12.98 7.80
CA SER A 294 20.06 -12.55 9.21
C SER A 294 20.17 -13.75 10.15
N TRP A 295 19.52 -14.88 9.81
CA TRP A 295 19.63 -16.12 10.59
C TRP A 295 21.04 -16.69 10.59
N LEU A 296 21.75 -16.66 9.46
CA LEU A 296 23.14 -17.08 9.39
C LEU A 296 24.06 -16.19 10.25
N CYS A 297 23.84 -14.86 10.23
CA CYS A 297 24.58 -13.94 11.10
C CYS A 297 24.34 -14.21 12.58
N LEU A 298 23.09 -14.46 12.99
CA LEU A 298 22.76 -14.80 14.37
C LEU A 298 23.41 -16.11 14.80
N PHE A 299 23.35 -17.13 13.95
CA PHE A 299 24.00 -18.43 14.20
C PHE A 299 25.53 -18.29 14.35
N ALA A 300 26.18 -17.57 13.42
CA ALA A 300 27.61 -17.33 13.47
C ALA A 300 28.03 -16.57 14.73
N THR A 301 27.27 -15.53 15.10
CA THR A 301 27.52 -14.76 16.33
C THR A 301 27.38 -15.62 17.57
N GLY A 302 26.34 -16.45 17.65
CA GLY A 302 26.14 -17.39 18.76
C GLY A 302 27.28 -18.40 18.87
N LEU A 303 27.72 -18.97 17.74
CA LEU A 303 28.85 -19.92 17.72
C LEU A 303 30.15 -19.26 18.19
N LEU A 304 30.46 -18.05 17.70
CA LEU A 304 31.65 -17.30 18.14
C LEU A 304 31.62 -16.98 19.64
N ALA A 305 30.45 -16.61 20.18
CA ALA A 305 30.29 -16.35 21.60
C ALA A 305 30.52 -17.60 22.47
N ILE A 306 30.10 -18.77 21.99
CA ILE A 306 30.34 -20.05 22.69
C ILE A 306 31.84 -20.41 22.66
N LEU A 307 32.46 -20.29 21.48
CA LEU A 307 33.87 -20.62 21.30
C LEU A 307 34.82 -19.68 22.08
N SER A 308 34.43 -18.41 22.29
CA SER A 308 35.19 -17.45 23.08
C SER A 308 35.18 -17.78 24.58
N ARG A 309 34.05 -18.28 25.11
CA ARG A 309 33.93 -18.68 26.53
C ARG A 309 34.72 -19.94 26.90
N GLY A 310 35.03 -20.81 25.96
CA GLY A 310 35.84 -22.00 26.17
C GLY A 310 37.34 -21.74 26.18
N LYS A 311 37.80 -20.49 26.09
CA LYS A 311 39.22 -20.08 26.13
C LYS A 311 39.62 -19.39 27.44
N GLU A 312 38.68 -19.18 28.36
CA GLU A 312 38.94 -18.81 29.77
C GLU A 312 38.92 -20.07 30.67
#